data_137194fcaee87255e1d45ff075e00571
#
_entry.id   137194fcaee87255e1d45ff075e00571
#
_cell.length_a   1.000
_cell.length_b   1.000
_cell.length_c   1.000
_cell.angle_alpha   90.00
_cell.angle_beta   90.00
_cell.angle_gamma   90.00
#
_symmetry.space_group_name_H-M   'P 1'
#
loop_
_entity.id
_entity.type
_entity.pdbx_description
1 polymer ?
#
loop_
_entity_poly.entity_id
_entity_poly.type
_entity_poly.pdbx_seq_one_letter_code
_entity_poly.pdbx_strand_id
1 'polypeptide(L)'
;MIPTNYTHSTSFSGKITPFTKQNLLKRAPSPEIATKLKNKFKEIENNTNKNSVIHLTRVSDDLFSYFLISKNERYNITKGCTNVNLVKEFLGIATESIKKIEKKLIQYDEL
;
A
#
# COMPACT_ATOMS: atom_id res chain seq x y z
N MET A 1 0.86 -26.92 -11.76
CA MET A 1 0.64 -26.46 -11.74
C MET A 1 0.44 -25.79 -11.38
N ILE A 2 0.55 -25.67 -11.26
CA ILE A 2 0.17 -25.13 -11.10
C ILE A 2 -0.12 -24.30 -11.07
N PRO A 3 -0.05 -24.30 -11.32
CA PRO A 3 -0.36 -23.16 -11.47
C PRO A 3 -1.37 -22.58 -11.00
N THR A 4 -1.89 -23.02 -10.95
CA THR A 4 -3.00 -22.62 -10.60
C THR A 4 -3.12 -22.09 -9.43
N ASN A 5 -2.70 -22.51 -8.82
CA ASN A 5 -2.87 -22.10 -7.76
C ASN A 5 -2.37 -20.96 -7.41
N TYR A 6 -1.47 -20.73 -7.72
CA TYR A 6 -0.95 -19.68 -7.43
C TYR A 6 -1.61 -18.58 -7.78
N THR A 7 -2.37 -18.83 -8.49
CA THR A 7 -2.95 -17.87 -9.04
C THR A 7 -3.80 -17.15 -8.20
N HIS A 8 -4.63 -17.69 -7.62
CA HIS A 8 -5.59 -17.03 -7.06
C HIS A 8 -5.34 -16.35 -5.91
N SER A 9 -4.65 -16.85 -5.18
CA SER A 9 -4.46 -16.27 -3.96
C SER A 9 -3.90 -14.96 -4.08
N THR A 10 -3.06 -14.84 -4.97
CA THR A 10 -2.42 -13.65 -5.10
C THR A 10 -3.28 -12.55 -5.50
N SER A 11 -4.26 -12.82 -6.27
CA SER A 11 -4.99 -11.74 -6.88
C SER A 11 -5.72 -10.90 -5.88
N PHE A 12 -6.10 -11.48 -4.74
CA PHE A 12 -6.88 -10.68 -3.92
C PHE A 12 -6.16 -10.16 -2.81
N SER A 13 -5.06 -10.63 -2.56
CA SER A 13 -4.27 -10.08 -1.53
C SER A 13 -3.25 -9.11 -2.08
N GLY A 14 -3.35 -8.72 -3.31
CA GLY A 14 -2.36 -7.87 -3.92
C GLY A 14 -2.55 -6.39 -3.68
N LYS A 15 -2.99 -6.01 -2.52
CA LYS A 15 -3.30 -4.62 -2.32
C LYS A 15 -2.11 -3.76 -1.96
N ILE A 16 -1.07 -4.35 -1.40
CA ILE A 16 0.19 -3.64 -1.19
C ILE A 16 1.23 -4.37 -2.02
N THR A 17 1.93 -3.65 -2.88
CA THR A 17 2.87 -4.32 -3.79
C THR A 17 4.01 -4.98 -3.03
N PRO A 18 4.52 -6.10 -3.54
CA PRO A 18 5.67 -6.76 -2.92
C PRO A 18 6.87 -5.83 -2.79
N PHE A 19 7.10 -4.98 -3.78
CA PHE A 19 8.17 -4.00 -3.74
C PHE A 19 8.03 -3.10 -2.51
N THR A 20 6.84 -2.60 -2.25
CA THR A 20 6.57 -1.73 -1.11
C THR A 20 6.82 -2.47 0.20
N LYS A 21 6.30 -3.68 0.32
CA LYS A 21 6.47 -4.49 1.53
C LYS A 21 7.95 -4.76 1.80
N GLN A 22 8.68 -5.17 0.79
CA GLN A 22 10.10 -5.49 0.93
C GLN A 22 10.92 -4.27 1.31
N ASN A 23 10.64 -3.14 0.70
CA ASN A 23 11.34 -1.91 1.03
C ASN A 23 11.11 -1.48 2.46
N LEU A 24 9.89 -1.59 2.93
CA LEU A 24 9.58 -1.22 4.32
C LEU A 24 10.19 -2.17 5.32
N LEU A 25 10.08 -3.48 5.08
CA LEU A 25 10.64 -4.47 5.98
C LEU A 25 12.17 -4.37 6.05
N LYS A 26 12.79 -4.07 4.92
CA LYS A 26 14.23 -3.90 4.86
C LYS A 26 14.69 -2.72 5.72
N ARG A 27 13.84 -1.71 5.88
CA ARG A 27 14.17 -0.52 6.64
C ARG A 27 13.68 -0.54 8.08
N ALA A 28 13.04 -1.61 8.50
CA ALA A 28 12.56 -1.72 9.87
C ALA A 28 13.75 -1.73 10.82
N PRO A 29 13.79 -0.83 11.80
CA PRO A 29 14.95 -0.73 12.71
C PRO A 29 15.00 -1.82 13.75
N SER A 30 13.93 -2.57 13.93
CA SER A 30 13.88 -3.63 14.94
C SER A 30 12.87 -4.70 14.54
N PRO A 31 12.95 -5.90 15.13
CA PRO A 31 11.95 -6.94 14.89
C PRO A 31 10.56 -6.51 15.31
N GLU A 32 10.45 -5.67 16.33
CA GLU A 32 9.16 -5.16 16.78
C GLU A 32 8.50 -4.29 15.71
N ILE A 33 9.29 -3.43 15.10
CA ILE A 33 8.76 -2.57 14.02
C ILE A 33 8.41 -3.42 12.80
N ALA A 34 9.20 -4.43 12.50
CA ALA A 34 8.89 -5.34 11.40
C ALA A 34 7.54 -6.02 11.63
N THR A 35 7.27 -6.44 12.87
CA THR A 35 5.99 -7.05 13.21
C THR A 35 4.85 -6.05 13.06
N LYS A 36 5.04 -4.82 13.50
CA LYS A 36 4.04 -3.77 13.33
C LYS A 36 3.74 -3.52 11.85
N LEU A 37 4.78 -3.53 11.02
CA LEU A 37 4.59 -3.37 9.57
C LEU A 37 3.77 -4.51 9.00
N LYS A 38 4.08 -5.74 9.35
CA LYS A 38 3.34 -6.90 8.86
C LYS A 38 1.88 -6.84 9.27
N ASN A 39 1.61 -6.43 10.51
CA ASN A 39 0.26 -6.27 10.99
C ASN A 39 -0.48 -5.16 10.23
N LYS A 40 0.23 -4.06 9.95
CA LYS A 40 -0.34 -2.95 9.19
C LYS A 40 -0.65 -3.38 7.76
N PHE A 41 0.21 -4.18 7.14
CA PHE A 41 -0.06 -4.70 5.81
C PHE A 41 -1.38 -5.49 5.80
N LYS A 42 -1.55 -6.37 6.77
CA LYS A 42 -2.77 -7.17 6.86
C LYS A 42 -4.00 -6.31 7.10
N GLU A 43 -3.88 -5.34 7.99
CA GLU A 43 -4.98 -4.43 8.30
C GLU A 43 -5.44 -3.70 7.04
N ILE A 44 -4.49 -3.12 6.31
CA ILE A 44 -4.81 -2.40 5.10
C ILE A 44 -5.38 -3.32 4.03
N GLU A 45 -4.76 -4.47 3.82
CA GLU A 45 -5.22 -5.39 2.79
C GLU A 45 -6.61 -5.96 3.10
N ASN A 46 -6.92 -6.15 4.37
CA ASN A 46 -8.24 -6.65 4.75
C ASN A 46 -9.33 -5.61 4.67
N ASN A 47 -8.97 -4.34 4.60
CA ASN A 47 -9.94 -3.25 4.61
C ASN A 47 -10.00 -2.45 3.31
N THR A 48 -9.27 -2.85 2.29
CA THR A 48 -9.29 -2.17 1.01
C THR A 48 -9.92 -3.05 -0.05
N ASN A 49 -10.38 -2.42 -1.11
CA ASN A 49 -11.01 -3.13 -2.21
C ASN A 49 -9.99 -3.95 -2.98
N LYS A 50 -10.38 -5.12 -3.45
CA LYS A 50 -9.48 -6.02 -4.17
C LYS A 50 -8.89 -5.42 -5.45
N ASN A 51 -9.51 -4.37 -5.96
CA ASN A 51 -9.03 -3.70 -7.17
C ASN A 51 -8.09 -2.54 -6.86
N SER A 52 -7.84 -2.27 -5.59
CA SER A 52 -6.94 -1.19 -5.17
C SER A 52 -5.56 -1.71 -4.87
N VAL A 53 -4.55 -0.98 -5.31
CA VAL A 53 -3.16 -1.34 -5.09
C VAL A 53 -2.46 -0.17 -4.43
N ILE A 54 -1.77 -0.42 -3.34
CA ILE A 54 -0.98 0.60 -2.67
C ILE A 54 0.48 0.39 -3.06
N HIS A 55 1.09 1.43 -3.57
CA HIS A 55 2.45 1.36 -4.08
C HIS A 55 3.28 2.55 -3.65
N LEU A 56 4.51 2.26 -3.24
CA LEU A 56 5.50 3.28 -2.91
C LEU A 56 6.17 3.73 -4.19
N THR A 57 6.13 5.01 -4.46
CA THR A 57 6.73 5.58 -5.66
C THR A 57 7.79 6.61 -5.29
N ARG A 58 8.90 6.57 -5.98
CA ARG A 58 9.93 7.59 -5.84
C ARG A 58 9.53 8.79 -6.69
N VAL A 59 9.41 9.93 -6.04
CA VAL A 59 8.97 11.16 -6.73
C VAL A 59 10.17 11.97 -7.18
N SER A 60 11.22 12.01 -6.38
CA SER A 60 12.47 12.68 -6.72
C SER A 60 13.59 12.01 -5.94
N ASP A 61 14.80 12.56 -5.98
CA ASP A 61 15.99 11.88 -5.43
C ASP A 61 15.83 11.29 -4.04
N ASP A 62 15.24 12.01 -3.11
CA ASP A 62 15.05 11.51 -1.76
C ASP A 62 13.61 11.76 -1.30
N LEU A 63 12.68 11.75 -2.22
CA LEU A 63 11.29 11.98 -1.89
C LEU A 63 10.45 10.84 -2.43
N PHE A 64 9.66 10.25 -1.55
CA PHE A 64 8.80 9.12 -1.87
C PHE A 64 7.37 9.44 -1.47
N SER A 65 6.43 8.80 -2.11
CA SER A 65 5.02 8.93 -1.75
C SER A 65 4.34 7.60 -1.89
N TYR A 66 3.32 7.38 -1.07
CA TYR A 66 2.47 6.20 -1.19
C TYR A 66 1.26 6.58 -2.01
N PHE A 67 0.97 5.77 -3.01
CA PHE A 67 -0.18 6.00 -3.89
C PHE A 67 -1.15 4.85 -3.81
N LEU A 68 -2.41 5.17 -3.88
CA LEU A 68 -3.46 4.20 -4.09
C LEU A 68 -3.78 4.22 -5.57
N ILE A 69 -3.68 3.07 -6.20
CA ILE A 69 -3.92 2.92 -7.63
C ILE A 69 -5.13 2.03 -7.82
N SER A 70 -6.12 2.50 -8.55
CA SER A 70 -7.30 1.71 -8.87
C SER A 70 -7.62 1.96 -10.32
N LYS A 71 -7.62 0.91 -11.11
CA LYS A 71 -7.79 1.01 -12.56
C LYS A 71 -6.73 1.96 -13.12
N ASN A 72 -7.15 3.07 -13.70
CA ASN A 72 -6.24 4.04 -14.29
C ASN A 72 -6.03 5.27 -13.43
N GLU A 73 -6.60 5.27 -12.23
CA GLU A 73 -6.51 6.42 -11.35
C GLU A 73 -5.44 6.23 -10.29
N ARG A 74 -4.76 7.33 -9.94
CA ARG A 74 -3.74 7.33 -8.90
C ARG A 74 -4.06 8.44 -7.91
N TYR A 75 -4.04 8.09 -6.63
CA TYR A 75 -4.25 9.06 -5.57
C TYR A 75 -3.11 9.01 -4.59
N ASN A 76 -2.58 10.17 -4.25
CA ASN A 76 -1.50 10.27 -3.30
C ASN A 76 -2.07 10.12 -1.89
N ILE A 77 -1.58 9.14 -1.15
CA ILE A 77 -2.04 8.89 0.21
C ILE A 77 -1.27 9.79 1.18
N THR A 78 0.00 10.06 0.89
CA THR A 78 0.84 10.88 1.76
C THR A 78 1.43 12.03 0.97
N LYS A 79 1.78 13.10 1.65
CA LYS A 79 2.34 14.26 0.97
C LYS A 79 3.73 14.04 0.42
N GLY A 80 4.39 13.04 0.87
CA GLY A 80 5.75 12.77 0.49
C GLY A 80 6.62 12.67 1.73
N CYS A 81 7.58 11.81 1.70
CA CYS A 81 8.47 11.60 2.82
C CYS A 81 9.86 11.22 2.34
N THR A 82 10.84 11.50 3.17
CA THR A 82 12.21 11.11 2.87
C THR A 82 12.42 9.65 3.19
N ASN A 83 13.52 9.14 2.69
CA ASN A 83 13.88 7.74 2.90
C ASN A 83 13.88 7.34 4.39
N VAL A 84 14.34 8.22 5.26
CA VAL A 84 14.41 7.91 6.68
C VAL A 84 13.04 7.88 7.36
N ASN A 85 12.04 8.47 6.77
CA ASN A 85 10.70 8.55 7.34
C ASN A 85 9.71 7.57 6.72
N LEU A 86 10.16 6.74 5.77
CA LEU A 86 9.25 5.84 5.06
C LEU A 86 8.44 4.93 5.98
N VAL A 87 9.10 4.28 6.92
CA VAL A 87 8.43 3.35 7.83
C VAL A 87 7.45 4.09 8.71
N LYS A 88 7.88 5.21 9.27
CA LYS A 88 7.03 6.00 10.17
C LYS A 88 5.78 6.51 9.44
N GLU A 89 5.96 7.01 8.23
CA GLU A 89 4.84 7.50 7.44
C GLU A 89 3.86 6.39 7.10
N PHE A 90 4.38 5.22 6.73
CA PHE A 90 3.50 4.10 6.40
C PHE A 90 2.68 3.66 7.62
N LEU A 91 3.33 3.55 8.76
CA LEU A 91 2.63 3.14 9.99
C LEU A 91 1.60 4.16 10.42
N GLY A 92 1.78 5.42 10.01
CA GLY A 92 0.84 6.49 10.32
C GLY A 92 -0.35 6.60 9.37
N ILE A 93 -0.38 5.80 8.30
CA ILE A 93 -1.50 5.86 7.37
C ILE A 93 -2.74 5.27 8.04
N ALA A 94 -3.81 6.06 8.10
CA ALA A 94 -5.05 5.60 8.67
C ALA A 94 -5.85 4.80 7.63
N THR A 95 -6.29 3.62 8.02
CA THR A 95 -7.09 2.77 7.12
C THR A 95 -8.33 3.50 6.64
N GLU A 96 -8.94 4.32 7.50
CA GLU A 96 -10.12 5.09 7.13
C GLU A 96 -9.84 6.09 6.02
N SER A 97 -8.63 6.66 6.00
CA SER A 97 -8.25 7.58 4.94
C SER A 97 -8.20 6.87 3.60
N ILE A 98 -7.68 5.65 3.59
CA ILE A 98 -7.63 4.83 2.38
C ILE A 98 -9.04 4.51 1.90
N LYS A 99 -9.91 4.16 2.82
CA LYS A 99 -11.30 3.86 2.47
C LYS A 99 -12.03 5.07 1.86
N LYS A 100 -11.75 6.26 2.36
CA LYS A 100 -12.34 7.48 1.82
C LYS A 100 -11.87 7.72 0.39
N ILE A 101 -10.60 7.49 0.14
CA ILE A 101 -10.05 7.63 -1.21
C ILE A 101 -10.70 6.61 -2.14
N GLU A 102 -10.85 5.37 -1.68
CA GLU A 102 -11.48 4.33 -2.48
C GLU A 102 -12.91 4.70 -2.84
N LYS A 103 -13.65 5.27 -1.92
CA LYS A 103 -15.03 5.70 -2.19
C LYS A 103 -15.08 6.73 -3.31
N LYS A 104 -14.16 7.67 -3.30
CA LYS A 104 -14.10 8.68 -4.35
C LYS A 104 -13.79 8.04 -5.69
N LEU A 105 -12.88 7.08 -5.73
CA LEU A 105 -12.54 6.40 -6.97
C LEU A 105 -13.73 5.64 -7.55
N ILE A 106 -14.46 4.95 -6.70
CA ILE A 106 -15.64 4.20 -7.13
C ILE A 106 -16.68 5.13 -7.70
N GLN A 107 -16.90 6.29 -7.08
CA GLN A 107 -17.85 7.27 -7.56
C GLN A 107 -17.48 7.77 -8.96
N TYR A 108 -16.19 8.03 -9.18
CA TYR A 108 -15.75 8.45 -10.50
C TYR A 108 -15.98 7.37 -11.54
N ASP A 109 -15.76 6.12 -11.17
CA ASP A 109 -15.96 5.02 -12.11
C ASP A 109 -17.42 4.84 -12.50
N GLU A 110 -18.33 5.26 -11.67
CA GLU A 110 -19.76 5.14 -11.93
C GLU A 110 -20.32 6.31 -12.74
N LEU A 111 -19.55 7.35 -12.87
CA LEU A 111 -19.97 8.48 -13.66
C LEU A 111 -19.64 8.25 -15.13
#